data_21bfbfe7c4d5bc04ff5cc06ac9acb924
#
_entry.id   21bfbfe7c4d5bc04ff5cc06ac9acb924
#
_cell.length_a   1.000
_cell.length_b   1.000
_cell.length_c   1.000
_cell.angle_alpha   90.00
_cell.angle_beta   90.00
_cell.angle_gamma   90.00
#
_symmetry.space_group_name_H-M   'P 1'
#
loop_
_entity.id
_entity.type
_entity.pdbx_description
1 polymer ?
#
loop_
_entity_poly.entity_id
_entity_poly.type
_entity_poly.pdbx_seq_one_letter_code
_entity_poly.pdbx_strand_id
1 'polypeptide(L)'
;MSWRLRFSAAPRMWCCSPVSAASCQPAAPGRALRSALMGMHNALGSDGERAMLERFLARAALPAPASALPPGPLQTGLTPDGRRRLDQDLQRLLHTSGLPAGFPRTARVLVVDAADDAIVAPEARLELLERLQDHLDRPPEHWTLQDAGHALLVPDLLVRVQHWLDAPPATGPTT
;
A
#
# COMPACT_ATOMS: atom_id res chain seq x y z
N MET A 1 -15.96 3.55 -13.96
CA MET A 1 -14.82 3.20 -14.81
C MET A 1 -14.06 2.07 -14.14
N SER A 2 -14.07 0.89 -14.73
CA SER A 2 -13.46 -0.33 -14.18
C SER A 2 -12.00 -0.37 -14.66
N TRP A 3 -11.05 -0.16 -13.76
CA TRP A 3 -9.63 -0.37 -14.03
C TRP A 3 -9.36 -1.88 -14.06
N ARG A 4 -9.43 -2.46 -15.25
CA ARG A 4 -8.90 -3.80 -15.50
C ARG A 4 -7.46 -3.62 -15.98
N LEU A 5 -6.49 -3.86 -15.10
CA LEU A 5 -5.10 -4.06 -15.49
C LEU A 5 -5.04 -5.36 -16.32
N ARG A 6 -4.81 -5.22 -17.63
CA ARG A 6 -4.51 -6.36 -18.50
C ARG A 6 -3.04 -6.74 -18.28
N PHE A 7 -2.83 -7.88 -17.68
CA PHE A 7 -1.49 -8.47 -17.56
C PHE A 7 -1.16 -9.18 -18.87
N SER A 8 -0.24 -8.60 -19.65
CA SER A 8 0.52 -9.30 -20.70
C SER A 8 1.68 -10.05 -20.06
N ALA A 9 2.12 -11.17 -20.65
CA ALA A 9 3.13 -12.09 -20.12
C ALA A 9 4.58 -11.53 -20.19
N ALA A 10 4.80 -10.34 -19.66
CA ALA A 10 6.10 -9.75 -19.37
C ALA A 10 6.45 -9.99 -17.89
N PRO A 11 7.72 -9.88 -17.45
CA PRO A 11 8.11 -10.16 -16.09
C PRO A 11 7.19 -9.42 -15.11
N ARG A 12 6.53 -10.19 -14.25
CA ARG A 12 5.49 -9.69 -13.34
C ARG A 12 6.10 -8.64 -12.44
N MET A 13 5.76 -7.40 -12.69
CA MET A 13 6.12 -6.29 -11.85
C MET A 13 5.13 -6.19 -10.71
N TRP A 14 5.64 -6.21 -9.50
CA TRP A 14 4.85 -6.04 -8.29
C TRP A 14 5.12 -4.63 -7.76
N CYS A 15 4.06 -3.81 -7.71
CA CYS A 15 4.10 -2.57 -6.95
C CYS A 15 3.68 -2.95 -5.52
N CYS A 16 4.65 -3.03 -4.61
CA CYS A 16 4.37 -3.31 -3.21
C CYS A 16 3.97 -2.00 -2.53
N SER A 17 2.71 -1.90 -2.11
CA SER A 17 2.34 -0.94 -1.10
C SER A 17 2.92 -1.40 0.24
N PRO A 18 3.54 -0.53 1.05
CA PRO A 18 4.20 -0.92 2.31
C PRO A 18 3.27 -1.56 3.35
N VAL A 19 1.97 -1.56 3.09
CA VAL A 19 0.97 -2.13 4.00
C VAL A 19 1.04 -3.66 4.09
N SER A 20 1.62 -4.36 3.10
CA SER A 20 1.48 -5.82 3.01
C SER A 20 2.49 -6.65 3.80
N ALA A 21 3.65 -6.14 4.15
CA ALA A 21 4.73 -6.98 4.69
C ALA A 21 4.87 -6.95 6.23
N ALA A 22 4.47 -5.87 6.89
CA ALA A 22 4.76 -5.63 8.29
C ALA A 22 3.56 -5.81 9.25
N SER A 23 2.43 -6.31 8.77
CA SER A 23 1.15 -6.14 9.48
C SER A 23 0.89 -7.08 10.64
N CYS A 24 1.73 -8.09 10.92
CA CYS A 24 1.37 -9.11 11.93
C CYS A 24 2.47 -9.55 12.89
N GLN A 25 3.51 -8.76 13.14
CA GLN A 25 4.49 -9.13 14.15
C GLN A 25 4.03 -8.77 15.57
N PRO A 26 4.40 -9.57 16.59
CA PRO A 26 3.95 -9.38 17.98
C PRO A 26 4.59 -8.20 18.71
N ALA A 27 5.40 -7.38 18.05
CA ALA A 27 5.95 -6.15 18.61
C ALA A 27 4.88 -5.10 18.88
N ALA A 28 5.12 -4.17 19.80
CA ALA A 28 4.14 -3.17 20.23
C ALA A 28 3.50 -2.36 19.08
N PRO A 29 4.23 -1.95 18.02
CA PRO A 29 3.63 -1.29 16.85
C PRO A 29 2.64 -2.18 16.09
N GLY A 30 2.93 -3.47 15.96
CA GLY A 30 2.04 -4.44 15.31
C GLY A 30 0.73 -4.66 16.04
N ARG A 31 0.71 -4.58 17.37
CA ARG A 31 -0.54 -4.68 18.15
C ARG A 31 -1.47 -3.50 17.92
N ALA A 32 -0.94 -2.27 17.86
CA ALA A 32 -1.74 -1.07 17.61
C ALA A 32 -2.37 -1.11 16.22
N LEU A 33 -1.59 -1.47 15.20
CA LEU A 33 -2.09 -1.64 13.83
C LEU A 33 -3.16 -2.74 13.76
N ARG A 34 -2.90 -3.90 14.38
CA ARG A 34 -3.87 -4.99 14.43
C ARG A 34 -5.18 -4.57 15.09
N SER A 35 -5.11 -3.84 16.21
CA SER A 35 -6.29 -3.31 16.89
C SER A 35 -7.06 -2.33 16.01
N ALA A 36 -6.36 -1.46 15.27
CA ALA A 36 -6.97 -0.52 14.34
C ALA A 36 -7.67 -1.25 13.18
N LEU A 37 -7.02 -2.24 12.57
CA LEU A 37 -7.59 -3.05 11.49
C LEU A 37 -8.82 -3.84 11.96
N MET A 38 -8.76 -4.43 13.15
CA MET A 38 -9.92 -5.10 13.77
C MET A 38 -11.06 -4.13 14.05
N GLY A 39 -10.75 -2.91 14.51
CA GLY A 39 -11.74 -1.86 14.72
C GLY A 39 -12.43 -1.44 13.41
N MET A 40 -11.66 -1.33 12.32
CA MET A 40 -12.21 -1.05 10.99
C MET A 40 -13.10 -2.20 10.51
N HIS A 41 -12.62 -3.44 10.62
CA HIS A 41 -13.37 -4.64 10.25
C HIS A 41 -14.72 -4.70 10.98
N ASN A 42 -14.73 -4.50 12.30
CA ASN A 42 -15.96 -4.53 13.11
C ASN A 42 -16.92 -3.38 12.81
N ALA A 43 -16.43 -2.26 12.27
CA ALA A 43 -17.27 -1.12 11.89
C ALA A 43 -17.98 -1.32 10.54
N LEU A 44 -17.49 -2.23 9.69
CA LEU A 44 -18.11 -2.51 8.38
C LEU A 44 -19.54 -3.03 8.55
N GLY A 45 -20.48 -2.42 7.84
CA GLY A 45 -21.89 -2.80 7.88
C GLY A 45 -22.63 -2.37 9.17
N SER A 46 -21.96 -1.66 10.09
CA SER A 46 -22.58 -1.07 11.27
C SER A 46 -22.89 0.42 11.07
N ASP A 47 -23.61 1.01 12.01
CA ASP A 47 -23.88 2.48 12.02
C ASP A 47 -22.58 3.30 12.12
N GLY A 48 -21.50 2.70 12.58
CA GLY A 48 -20.16 3.32 12.67
C GLY A 48 -19.35 3.32 11.39
N GLU A 49 -19.80 2.64 10.32
CA GLU A 49 -19.05 2.48 9.06
C GLU A 49 -18.66 3.83 8.44
N ARG A 50 -19.60 4.76 8.33
CA ARG A 50 -19.34 6.08 7.74
C ARG A 50 -18.29 6.85 8.54
N ALA A 51 -18.45 6.91 9.85
CA ALA A 51 -17.53 7.64 10.72
C ALA A 51 -16.12 6.98 10.73
N MET A 52 -16.04 5.68 10.60
CA MET A 52 -14.76 4.95 10.44
C MET A 52 -14.07 5.35 9.13
N LEU A 53 -14.80 5.35 8.00
CA LEU A 53 -14.27 5.75 6.69
C LEU A 53 -13.80 7.20 6.67
N GLU A 54 -14.58 8.12 7.25
CA GLU A 54 -14.23 9.55 7.36
C GLU A 54 -12.90 9.74 8.10
N ARG A 55 -12.74 9.09 9.26
CA ARG A 55 -11.50 9.17 10.04
C ARG A 55 -10.31 8.56 9.30
N PHE A 56 -10.51 7.41 8.66
CA PHE A 56 -9.43 6.77 7.91
C PHE A 56 -8.98 7.62 6.73
N LEU A 57 -9.92 8.08 5.91
CA LEU A 57 -9.61 8.86 4.71
C LEU A 57 -9.02 10.23 5.05
N ALA A 58 -9.49 10.86 6.13
CA ALA A 58 -8.89 12.10 6.61
C ALA A 58 -7.41 11.91 7.00
N ARG A 59 -7.07 10.81 7.67
CA ARG A 59 -5.67 10.50 8.02
C ARG A 59 -4.85 10.10 6.79
N ALA A 60 -5.43 9.31 5.88
CA ALA A 60 -4.74 8.87 4.67
C ALA A 60 -4.40 10.02 3.72
N ALA A 61 -5.22 11.07 3.71
CA ALA A 61 -4.99 12.25 2.87
C ALA A 61 -3.88 13.18 3.40
N LEU A 62 -3.59 13.18 4.71
CA LEU A 62 -2.58 14.07 5.30
C LEU A 62 -1.27 14.03 4.52
N PRO A 63 -0.56 15.18 4.37
CA PRO A 63 -0.88 16.53 4.85
C PRO A 63 -1.97 17.25 4.06
N ALA A 64 -2.39 16.71 2.91
CA ALA A 64 -3.46 17.30 2.12
C ALA A 64 -4.83 17.16 2.85
N PRO A 65 -5.80 18.03 2.57
CA PRO A 65 -7.14 17.88 3.09
C PRO A 65 -7.85 16.67 2.46
N ALA A 66 -8.80 16.06 3.17
CA ALA A 66 -9.58 14.92 2.66
C ALA A 66 -10.35 15.24 1.36
N SER A 67 -10.64 16.51 1.10
CA SER A 67 -11.26 16.97 -0.17
C SER A 67 -10.35 16.82 -1.39
N ALA A 68 -9.05 16.63 -1.21
CA ALA A 68 -8.12 16.35 -2.30
C ALA A 68 -8.20 14.89 -2.79
N LEU A 69 -8.82 14.00 -2.01
CA LEU A 69 -9.08 12.62 -2.46
C LEU A 69 -10.10 12.62 -3.59
N PRO A 70 -9.95 11.70 -4.55
CA PRO A 70 -10.97 11.52 -5.59
C PRO A 70 -12.32 11.12 -4.97
N PRO A 71 -13.45 11.45 -5.63
CA PRO A 71 -14.77 11.04 -5.17
C PRO A 71 -14.84 9.53 -4.92
N GLY A 72 -15.41 9.16 -3.79
CA GLY A 72 -15.40 7.76 -3.34
C GLY A 72 -16.47 7.45 -2.30
N PRO A 73 -16.25 6.49 -1.42
CA PRO A 73 -17.25 5.97 -0.49
C PRO A 73 -17.88 6.99 0.47
N LEU A 74 -17.21 8.13 0.71
CA LEU A 74 -17.80 9.18 1.57
C LEU A 74 -18.98 9.88 0.91
N GLN A 75 -18.97 10.01 -0.42
CA GLN A 75 -20.04 10.67 -1.19
C GLN A 75 -21.16 9.69 -1.54
N THR A 76 -20.82 8.46 -1.90
CA THR A 76 -21.77 7.48 -2.44
C THR A 76 -22.16 6.36 -1.47
N GLY A 77 -21.47 6.25 -0.33
CA GLY A 77 -21.51 5.06 0.54
C GLY A 77 -20.74 3.87 -0.06
N LEU A 78 -20.51 2.85 0.76
CA LEU A 78 -19.99 1.58 0.28
C LEU A 78 -21.11 0.75 -0.35
N THR A 79 -20.89 0.34 -1.60
CA THR A 79 -21.76 -0.69 -2.20
C THR A 79 -21.53 -2.04 -1.47
N PRO A 80 -22.49 -3.00 -1.55
CA PRO A 80 -22.29 -4.34 -0.97
C PRO A 80 -20.99 -5.01 -1.46
N ASP A 81 -20.65 -4.84 -2.73
CA ASP A 81 -19.41 -5.37 -3.31
C ASP A 81 -18.17 -4.63 -2.80
N GLY A 82 -18.24 -3.32 -2.66
CA GLY A 82 -17.17 -2.50 -2.09
C GLY A 82 -16.89 -2.89 -0.64
N ARG A 83 -17.95 -3.12 0.14
CA ARG A 83 -17.83 -3.58 1.54
C ARG A 83 -17.17 -4.96 1.62
N ARG A 84 -17.60 -5.93 0.79
CA ARG A 84 -16.96 -7.24 0.76
C ARG A 84 -15.49 -7.18 0.38
N ARG A 85 -15.11 -6.34 -0.59
CA ARG A 85 -13.69 -6.16 -0.97
C ARG A 85 -12.88 -5.56 0.16
N LEU A 86 -13.38 -4.51 0.80
CA LEU A 86 -12.70 -3.87 1.92
C LEU A 86 -12.55 -4.85 3.09
N ASP A 87 -13.57 -5.64 3.41
CA ASP A 87 -13.51 -6.70 4.40
C ASP A 87 -12.41 -7.72 4.10
N GLN A 88 -12.38 -8.23 2.87
CA GLN A 88 -11.35 -9.17 2.43
C GLN A 88 -9.94 -8.57 2.50
N ASP A 89 -9.79 -7.30 2.14
CA ASP A 89 -8.50 -6.64 2.18
C ASP A 89 -8.02 -6.39 3.62
N LEU A 90 -8.93 -6.01 4.53
CA LEU A 90 -8.62 -5.91 5.96
C LEU A 90 -8.20 -7.27 6.55
N GLN A 91 -8.90 -8.36 6.19
CA GLN A 91 -8.53 -9.70 6.61
C GLN A 91 -7.16 -10.11 6.06
N ARG A 92 -6.87 -9.82 4.80
CA ARG A 92 -5.53 -10.06 4.23
C ARG A 92 -4.45 -9.31 5.00
N LEU A 93 -4.66 -8.02 5.31
CA LEU A 93 -3.72 -7.24 6.12
C LEU A 93 -3.51 -7.83 7.50
N LEU A 94 -4.56 -8.36 8.14
CA LEU A 94 -4.48 -9.01 9.45
C LEU A 94 -3.67 -10.33 9.43
N HIS A 95 -3.62 -11.03 8.30
CA HIS A 95 -3.02 -12.35 8.18
C HIS A 95 -1.71 -12.38 7.40
N THR A 96 -1.35 -11.28 6.72
CA THR A 96 -0.09 -11.18 5.97
C THR A 96 1.06 -10.81 6.90
N SER A 97 2.10 -11.63 6.93
CA SER A 97 3.27 -11.45 7.80
C SER A 97 4.61 -11.38 7.04
N GLY A 98 4.60 -11.31 5.71
CA GLY A 98 5.82 -11.31 4.92
C GLY A 98 5.57 -11.21 3.43
N LEU A 99 6.61 -11.46 2.65
CA LEU A 99 6.49 -11.54 1.20
C LEU A 99 5.62 -12.73 0.80
N PRO A 100 4.86 -12.63 -0.31
CA PRO A 100 4.06 -13.75 -0.79
C PRO A 100 4.91 -15.00 -1.06
N ALA A 101 4.37 -16.17 -0.76
CA ALA A 101 5.02 -17.43 -1.11
C ALA A 101 5.29 -17.48 -2.62
N GLY A 102 6.53 -17.83 -3.00
CA GLY A 102 6.96 -17.85 -4.40
C GLY A 102 7.21 -16.46 -5.01
N PHE A 103 7.37 -15.41 -4.20
CA PHE A 103 7.78 -14.11 -4.70
C PHE A 103 9.13 -14.23 -5.45
N PRO A 104 9.22 -13.83 -6.75
CA PRO A 104 10.42 -14.09 -7.54
C PRO A 104 11.62 -13.29 -7.03
N ARG A 105 12.75 -13.94 -6.80
CA ARG A 105 14.01 -13.27 -6.40
C ARG A 105 14.53 -12.32 -7.49
N THR A 106 14.23 -12.62 -8.74
CA THR A 106 14.62 -11.82 -9.93
C THR A 106 13.66 -10.67 -10.22
N ALA A 107 12.61 -10.48 -9.40
CA ALA A 107 11.63 -9.41 -9.63
C ALA A 107 12.30 -8.04 -9.57
N ARG A 108 11.97 -7.16 -10.52
CA ARG A 108 12.27 -5.74 -10.42
C ARG A 108 11.19 -5.10 -9.53
N VAL A 109 11.61 -4.50 -8.43
CA VAL A 109 10.69 -3.94 -7.44
C VAL A 109 10.94 -2.45 -7.27
N LEU A 110 9.86 -1.67 -7.28
CA LEU A 110 9.83 -0.28 -6.85
C LEU A 110 8.98 -0.19 -5.58
N VAL A 111 9.56 0.37 -4.54
CA VAL A 111 8.85 0.77 -3.31
C VAL A 111 8.65 2.27 -3.37
N VAL A 112 7.40 2.70 -3.26
CA VAL A 112 7.06 4.13 -3.16
C VAL A 112 6.42 4.35 -1.81
N ASP A 113 7.03 5.17 -0.98
CA ASP A 113 6.47 5.58 0.30
C ASP A 113 6.34 7.11 0.40
N ALA A 114 5.65 7.56 1.42
CA ALA A 114 5.43 8.96 1.71
C ALA A 114 6.08 9.35 3.03
N ALA A 115 6.75 10.50 3.06
CA ALA A 115 7.44 10.99 4.26
C ALA A 115 6.46 11.22 5.42
N ASP A 116 5.26 11.74 5.10
CA ASP A 116 4.22 12.12 6.07
C ASP A 116 3.11 11.06 6.17
N ASP A 117 3.41 9.79 5.89
CA ASP A 117 2.44 8.70 6.03
C ASP A 117 2.01 8.53 7.50
N ALA A 118 0.76 8.93 7.80
CA ALA A 118 0.17 8.84 9.14
C ALA A 118 -0.51 7.47 9.41
N ILE A 119 -0.51 6.55 8.45
CA ILE A 119 -1.15 5.23 8.55
C ILE A 119 -0.10 4.14 8.81
N VAL A 120 0.94 4.09 7.97
CA VAL A 120 1.99 3.07 8.07
C VAL A 120 3.17 3.61 8.86
N ALA A 121 3.50 2.93 9.95
CA ALA A 121 4.62 3.31 10.80
C ALA A 121 5.97 3.24 10.04
N PRO A 122 6.92 4.15 10.31
CA PRO A 122 8.23 4.14 9.67
C PRO A 122 8.95 2.79 9.80
N GLU A 123 8.84 2.14 10.95
CA GLU A 123 9.47 0.86 11.23
C GLU A 123 8.95 -0.25 10.29
N ALA A 124 7.65 -0.23 9.99
CA ALA A 124 7.05 -1.20 9.07
C ALA A 124 7.54 -1.02 7.63
N ARG A 125 7.81 0.23 7.23
CA ARG A 125 8.38 0.54 5.90
C ARG A 125 9.83 0.08 5.81
N LEU A 126 10.63 0.32 6.85
CA LEU A 126 12.02 -0.15 6.93
C LEU A 126 12.07 -1.68 6.90
N GLU A 127 11.25 -2.35 7.70
CA GLU A 127 11.17 -3.81 7.71
C GLU A 127 10.84 -4.40 6.32
N LEU A 128 9.92 -3.76 5.57
CA LEU A 128 9.62 -4.18 4.20
C LEU A 128 10.84 -4.06 3.29
N LEU A 129 11.56 -2.93 3.36
CA LEU A 129 12.77 -2.70 2.55
C LEU A 129 13.86 -3.72 2.88
N GLU A 130 14.13 -3.97 4.15
CA GLU A 130 15.10 -4.97 4.61
C GLU A 130 14.73 -6.37 4.07
N ARG A 131 13.48 -6.79 4.23
CA ARG A 131 13.01 -8.09 3.71
C ARG A 131 13.13 -8.20 2.20
N LEU A 132 12.86 -7.11 1.46
CA LEU A 132 13.04 -7.10 0.01
C LEU A 132 14.52 -7.17 -0.37
N GLN A 133 15.40 -6.44 0.32
CA GLN A 133 16.84 -6.48 0.11
C GLN A 133 17.41 -7.88 0.35
N ASP A 134 16.97 -8.54 1.41
CA ASP A 134 17.42 -9.91 1.74
C ASP A 134 16.89 -10.96 0.76
N HIS A 135 15.72 -10.72 0.20
CA HIS A 135 15.06 -11.70 -0.68
C HIS A 135 15.47 -11.56 -2.14
N LEU A 136 15.63 -10.34 -2.66
CA LEU A 136 15.84 -10.09 -4.07
C LEU A 136 17.31 -10.23 -4.48
N ASP A 137 17.54 -10.69 -5.70
CA ASP A 137 18.88 -10.75 -6.29
C ASP A 137 19.45 -9.35 -6.60
N ARG A 138 18.59 -8.34 -6.65
CA ARG A 138 18.94 -6.92 -6.78
C ARG A 138 18.10 -6.12 -5.79
N PRO A 139 18.69 -5.11 -5.13
CA PRO A 139 17.95 -4.28 -4.19
C PRO A 139 16.75 -3.61 -4.88
N PRO A 140 15.63 -3.42 -4.17
CA PRO A 140 14.49 -2.67 -4.70
C PRO A 140 14.89 -1.21 -4.94
N GLU A 141 14.32 -0.60 -5.97
CA GLU A 141 14.35 0.86 -6.10
C GLU A 141 13.35 1.47 -5.09
N HIS A 142 13.76 2.55 -4.44
CA HIS A 142 12.97 3.15 -3.38
C HIS A 142 12.81 4.65 -3.59
N TRP A 143 11.57 5.13 -3.60
CA TRP A 143 11.23 6.55 -3.69
C TRP A 143 10.48 6.97 -2.42
N THR A 144 11.04 7.95 -1.69
CA THR A 144 10.33 8.62 -0.60
C THR A 144 9.81 9.96 -1.10
N LEU A 145 8.50 10.11 -1.12
CA LEU A 145 7.82 11.32 -1.58
C LEU A 145 7.69 12.30 -0.42
N GLN A 146 8.29 13.49 -0.58
CA GLN A 146 8.17 14.57 0.40
C GLN A 146 6.79 15.22 0.30
N ASP A 147 6.31 15.79 1.40
CA ASP A 147 5.01 16.45 1.50
C ASP A 147 3.82 15.58 1.03
N ALA A 148 3.97 14.27 1.17
CA ALA A 148 2.97 13.29 0.77
C ALA A 148 2.61 12.36 1.93
N GLY A 149 1.34 11.99 2.00
CA GLY A 149 0.82 11.02 2.96
C GLY A 149 0.44 9.69 2.30
N HIS A 150 -0.25 8.85 3.06
CA HIS A 150 -0.58 7.48 2.67
C HIS A 150 -1.32 7.36 1.33
N ALA A 151 -2.17 8.33 0.99
CA ALA A 151 -2.90 8.35 -0.27
C ALA A 151 -2.04 8.72 -1.49
N LEU A 152 -0.75 9.07 -1.29
CA LEU A 152 0.20 9.41 -2.35
C LEU A 152 -0.36 10.45 -3.35
N LEU A 153 -0.99 11.50 -2.84
CA LEU A 153 -1.60 12.59 -3.63
C LEU A 153 -0.50 13.51 -4.20
N VAL A 154 0.33 12.97 -5.06
CA VAL A 154 1.45 13.67 -5.68
C VAL A 154 1.18 13.80 -7.18
N PRO A 155 1.26 15.02 -7.74
CA PRO A 155 1.17 15.22 -9.18
C PRO A 155 2.17 14.34 -9.92
N ASP A 156 1.80 13.86 -11.08
CA ASP A 156 2.64 13.08 -12.00
C ASP A 156 3.23 11.77 -11.45
N LEU A 157 2.85 11.33 -10.24
CA LEU A 157 3.35 10.07 -9.68
C LEU A 157 3.09 8.89 -10.62
N LEU A 158 1.88 8.81 -11.18
CA LEU A 158 1.53 7.73 -12.11
C LEU A 158 2.38 7.76 -13.38
N VAL A 159 2.69 8.96 -13.89
CA VAL A 159 3.56 9.14 -15.07
C VAL A 159 4.98 8.69 -14.73
N ARG A 160 5.50 9.06 -13.57
CA ARG A 160 6.84 8.64 -13.09
C ARG A 160 6.91 7.12 -12.93
N VAL A 161 5.89 6.51 -12.34
CA VAL A 161 5.80 5.06 -12.20
C VAL A 161 5.73 4.40 -13.58
N GLN A 162 4.93 4.93 -14.51
CA GLN A 162 4.87 4.41 -15.87
C GLN A 162 6.23 4.46 -16.57
N HIS A 163 6.95 5.58 -16.48
CA HIS A 163 8.31 5.68 -17.03
C HIS A 163 9.27 4.67 -16.40
N TRP A 164 9.17 4.44 -15.09
CA TRP A 164 9.96 3.41 -14.43
C TRP A 164 9.61 2.02 -14.94
N LEU A 165 8.34 1.75 -15.18
CA LEU A 165 7.85 0.49 -15.75
C LEU A 165 8.40 0.24 -17.14
N ASP A 166 8.43 1.26 -18.00
CA ASP A 166 8.87 1.19 -19.39
C ASP A 166 10.40 1.18 -19.54
N ALA A 167 11.11 1.65 -18.52
CA ALA A 167 12.57 1.67 -18.54
C ALA A 167 13.15 0.24 -18.46
N PRO A 168 14.16 -0.09 -19.30
CA PRO A 168 14.83 -1.37 -19.20
C PRO A 168 15.48 -1.53 -17.79
N PRO A 169 15.54 -2.74 -17.25
CA PRO A 169 16.24 -2.97 -16.00
C PRO A 169 17.69 -2.49 -16.14
N ALA A 170 18.17 -1.72 -15.15
CA ALA A 170 19.56 -1.28 -15.13
C ALA A 170 20.47 -2.50 -15.29
N THR A 171 21.24 -2.55 -16.37
CA THR A 171 22.28 -3.55 -16.53
C THR A 171 23.32 -3.29 -15.46
N GLY A 172 23.41 -4.21 -14.49
CA GLY A 172 24.46 -4.16 -13.49
C GLY A 172 25.83 -4.08 -14.14
N PRO A 173 26.84 -3.53 -13.43
CA PRO A 173 28.20 -3.51 -13.97
C PRO A 173 28.61 -4.93 -14.35
N THR A 174 28.96 -5.10 -15.62
CA THR A 174 29.60 -6.33 -16.12
C THR A 174 30.97 -6.39 -15.45
N THR A 175 31.14 -7.25 -14.46
CA THR A 175 32.46 -7.60 -13.89
C THR A 175 33.21 -8.49 -14.85
#